data_a819bf98d6cd43c54fbe2c9f5a947c8e
#
_entry.id   a819bf98d6cd43c54fbe2c9f5a947c8e
#
_cell.length_a   1.000
_cell.length_b   1.000
_cell.length_c   1.000
_cell.angle_alpha   90.00
_cell.angle_beta   90.00
_cell.angle_gamma   90.00
#
_symmetry.space_group_name_H-M   'P 1'
#
loop_
_entity.id
_entity.type
_entity.pdbx_description
1 polymer ?
#
loop_
_entity_poly.entity_id
_entity_poly.type
_entity_poly.pdbx_seq_one_letter_code
_entity_poly.pdbx_strand_id
1 'polypeptide(L)'
;MAPCVHPCQSCRLRALEAFTPVTPQELDFIQAFRNGTTTVAAGGAIIQEQKPNGKLFTLYAGWAFRYKTLQDGRRQILNFLLPGDLVGLQQQFADGAMHGVEAITDVQLCVFARDGLWDLYRAHPSLGYDLTWLAARGEGMVDDNLVTTGRRNAAE
;
A
#
# COMPACT_ATOMS: atom_id res chain seq x y z
N MET A 1 -14.89 4.27 13.88
CA MET A 1 -13.95 3.30 13.26
C MET A 1 -14.65 1.95 13.21
N ALA A 2 -14.77 1.35 12.05
CA ALA A 2 -15.33 0.00 11.94
C ALA A 2 -14.39 -1.01 12.65
N PRO A 3 -14.94 -1.98 13.43
CA PRO A 3 -14.13 -3.00 14.07
C PRO A 3 -13.36 -3.82 13.02
N CYS A 4 -12.20 -4.35 13.41
CA CYS A 4 -11.39 -5.21 12.56
C CYS A 4 -12.18 -6.45 12.13
N VAL A 5 -12.56 -6.51 10.87
CA VAL A 5 -13.35 -7.63 10.33
C VAL A 5 -12.55 -8.95 10.32
N HIS A 6 -11.19 -8.88 10.29
CA HIS A 6 -10.33 -10.06 10.26
C HIS A 6 -9.16 -9.91 11.22
N PRO A 7 -8.97 -10.86 12.18
CA PRO A 7 -7.79 -10.89 13.04
C PRO A 7 -6.50 -11.06 12.20
N CYS A 8 -5.39 -10.44 12.64
CA CYS A 8 -4.10 -10.61 11.97
C CYS A 8 -3.56 -12.03 12.07
N GLN A 9 -3.95 -12.77 13.13
CA GLN A 9 -3.58 -14.17 13.33
C GLN A 9 -4.11 -15.11 12.23
N SER A 10 -5.32 -14.84 11.71
CA SER A 10 -5.96 -15.63 10.65
C SER A 10 -5.99 -14.89 9.30
N CYS A 11 -5.13 -13.91 9.12
CA CYS A 11 -5.12 -13.08 7.92
C CYS A 11 -4.65 -13.87 6.70
N ARG A 12 -5.50 -13.97 5.66
CA ARG A 12 -5.16 -14.66 4.41
C ARG A 12 -3.95 -14.09 3.67
N LEU A 13 -3.62 -12.82 3.90
CA LEU A 13 -2.45 -12.20 3.27
C LEU A 13 -1.15 -12.86 3.75
N ARG A 14 -1.14 -13.48 4.95
CA ARG A 14 0.03 -14.19 5.49
C ARG A 14 0.45 -15.41 4.67
N ALA A 15 -0.46 -15.96 3.84
CA ALA A 15 -0.15 -17.05 2.93
C ALA A 15 0.50 -16.59 1.61
N LEU A 16 0.58 -15.29 1.36
CA LEU A 16 1.24 -14.75 0.18
C LEU A 16 2.76 -14.83 0.34
N GLU A 17 3.47 -15.19 -0.72
CA GLU A 17 4.95 -15.24 -0.76
C GLU A 17 5.62 -13.90 -0.41
N ALA A 18 4.89 -12.80 -0.59
CA ALA A 18 5.36 -11.46 -0.26
C ALA A 18 5.48 -11.20 1.26
N PHE A 19 4.94 -12.08 2.11
CA PHE A 19 4.99 -11.92 3.56
C PHE A 19 5.88 -12.98 4.19
N THR A 20 6.95 -12.53 4.83
CA THR A 20 7.82 -13.41 5.63
C THR A 20 7.08 -13.91 6.88
N PRO A 21 7.42 -15.10 7.40
CA PRO A 21 6.93 -15.55 8.68
C PRO A 21 7.31 -14.57 9.80
N VAL A 22 6.36 -14.22 10.64
CA VAL A 22 6.56 -13.32 11.79
C VAL A 22 6.43 -14.10 13.09
N THR A 23 7.13 -13.63 14.12
CA THR A 23 7.01 -14.17 15.47
C THR A 23 5.64 -13.82 16.10
N PRO A 24 5.19 -14.56 17.14
CA PRO A 24 3.97 -14.19 17.85
C PRO A 24 3.97 -12.75 18.38
N GLN A 25 5.12 -12.27 18.90
CA GLN A 25 5.27 -10.91 19.41
C GLN A 25 5.14 -9.85 18.30
N GLU A 26 5.72 -10.10 17.14
CA GLU A 26 5.57 -9.22 15.96
C GLU A 26 4.11 -9.20 15.47
N LEU A 27 3.45 -10.35 15.51
CA LEU A 27 2.04 -10.45 15.11
C LEU A 27 1.12 -9.66 16.06
N ASP A 28 1.36 -9.75 17.36
CA ASP A 28 0.65 -8.98 18.38
C ASP A 28 0.88 -7.47 18.19
N PHE A 29 2.13 -7.08 17.88
CA PHE A 29 2.44 -5.69 17.55
C PHE A 29 1.69 -5.23 16.30
N ILE A 30 1.70 -5.98 15.21
CA ILE A 30 0.97 -5.64 13.98
C ILE A 30 -0.53 -5.50 14.26
N GLN A 31 -1.09 -6.39 15.08
CA GLN A 31 -2.50 -6.33 15.47
C GLN A 31 -2.81 -5.05 16.26
N ALA A 32 -1.94 -4.65 17.18
CA ALA A 32 -2.08 -3.43 17.97
C ALA A 32 -1.83 -2.16 17.13
N PHE A 33 -0.86 -2.20 16.21
CA PHE A 33 -0.52 -1.11 15.30
C PHE A 33 -1.63 -0.83 14.28
N ARG A 34 -2.44 -1.83 13.95
CA ARG A 34 -3.55 -1.67 13.02
C ARG A 34 -4.71 -0.89 13.64
N ASN A 35 -5.05 0.25 13.05
CA ASN A 35 -6.14 1.13 13.51
C ASN A 35 -7.53 0.68 13.05
N GLY A 36 -7.63 -0.41 12.28
CA GLY A 36 -8.90 -0.91 11.78
C GLY A 36 -8.87 -1.27 10.31
N THR A 37 -10.05 -1.30 9.71
CA THR A 37 -10.26 -1.53 8.27
C THR A 37 -11.16 -0.45 7.69
N THR A 38 -11.04 -0.22 6.39
CA THR A 38 -11.94 0.63 5.63
C THR A 38 -12.26 0.01 4.28
N THR A 39 -13.36 0.42 3.69
CA THR A 39 -13.75 0.03 2.33
C THR A 39 -13.84 1.26 1.46
N VAL A 40 -13.48 1.12 0.19
CA VAL A 40 -13.64 2.15 -0.83
C VAL A 40 -14.30 1.50 -2.03
N ALA A 41 -15.37 2.09 -2.53
CA ALA A 41 -16.06 1.59 -3.71
C ALA A 41 -15.22 1.79 -4.97
N ALA A 42 -15.50 1.01 -6.01
CA ALA A 42 -14.89 1.16 -7.33
C ALA A 42 -14.97 2.62 -7.82
N GLY A 43 -13.88 3.15 -8.35
CA GLY A 43 -13.73 4.56 -8.75
C GLY A 43 -13.49 5.54 -7.59
N GLY A 44 -13.49 5.06 -6.34
CA GLY A 44 -13.22 5.89 -5.17
C GLY A 44 -11.74 6.12 -4.94
N ALA A 45 -11.37 7.33 -4.49
CA ALA A 45 -9.99 7.67 -4.15
C ALA A 45 -9.61 7.06 -2.78
N ILE A 46 -8.52 6.31 -2.75
CA ILE A 46 -7.87 5.83 -1.52
C ILE A 46 -6.91 6.91 -1.00
N ILE A 47 -6.11 7.46 -1.90
CA ILE A 47 -5.22 8.58 -1.64
C ILE A 47 -5.43 9.64 -2.73
N GLN A 48 -5.61 10.89 -2.32
CA GLN A 48 -5.72 12.01 -3.25
C GLN A 48 -4.37 12.67 -3.45
N GLU A 49 -3.96 12.81 -4.71
CA GLU A 49 -2.72 13.49 -5.09
C GLU A 49 -2.67 14.91 -4.50
N GLN A 50 -1.49 15.33 -4.03
CA GLN A 50 -1.21 16.63 -3.40
C GLN A 50 -1.94 16.91 -2.07
N LYS A 51 -2.72 15.96 -1.54
CA LYS A 51 -3.33 16.11 -0.23
C LYS A 51 -2.53 15.39 0.86
N PRO A 52 -2.46 15.95 2.06
CA PRO A 52 -1.85 15.27 3.20
C PRO A 52 -2.57 13.95 3.51
N ASN A 53 -1.81 12.92 3.84
CA ASN A 53 -2.35 11.64 4.29
C ASN A 53 -1.48 11.06 5.42
N GLY A 54 -2.01 11.04 6.63
CA GLY A 54 -1.36 10.48 7.83
C GLY A 54 -1.53 8.96 7.98
N LYS A 55 -2.01 8.25 6.95
CA LYS A 55 -2.32 6.83 7.04
C LYS A 55 -1.47 6.01 6.09
N LEU A 56 -1.22 4.78 6.50
CA LEU A 56 -0.73 3.71 5.64
C LEU A 56 -1.84 2.70 5.46
N PHE A 57 -1.83 2.03 4.33
CA PHE A 57 -2.81 0.99 4.02
C PHE A 57 -2.11 -0.25 3.48
N THR A 58 -2.65 -1.43 3.85
CA THR A 58 -2.39 -2.66 3.10
C THR A 58 -3.68 -3.05 2.39
N LEU A 59 -3.60 -3.30 1.10
CA LEU A 59 -4.74 -3.77 0.31
C LEU A 59 -5.07 -5.21 0.73
N TYR A 60 -6.24 -5.39 1.37
CA TYR A 60 -6.68 -6.71 1.83
C TYR A 60 -7.46 -7.47 0.75
N ALA A 61 -8.29 -6.76 -0.01
CA ALA A 61 -9.10 -7.30 -1.09
C ALA A 61 -9.38 -6.26 -2.16
N GLY A 62 -9.64 -6.71 -3.37
CA GLY A 62 -9.91 -5.87 -4.53
C GLY A 62 -8.64 -5.44 -5.25
N TRP A 63 -8.78 -4.52 -6.20
CA TRP A 63 -7.72 -4.00 -7.07
C TRP A 63 -7.75 -2.48 -7.07
N ALA A 64 -6.58 -1.86 -7.11
CA ALA A 64 -6.40 -0.43 -7.21
C ALA A 64 -5.26 -0.10 -8.17
N PHE A 65 -5.05 1.17 -8.47
CA PHE A 65 -3.90 1.63 -9.25
C PHE A 65 -3.35 2.93 -8.67
N ARG A 66 -2.05 3.13 -8.84
CA ARG A 66 -1.39 4.42 -8.60
C ARG A 66 -1.34 5.20 -9.90
N TYR A 67 -1.52 6.52 -9.81
CA TYR A 67 -1.46 7.40 -10.97
C TYR A 67 -0.82 8.73 -10.62
N LYS A 68 -0.31 9.38 -11.66
CA LYS A 68 0.15 10.77 -11.64
C LYS A 68 -0.69 11.58 -12.62
N THR A 69 -1.14 12.74 -12.17
CA THR A 69 -1.86 13.68 -13.03
C THR A 69 -0.86 14.52 -13.81
N LEU A 70 -1.01 14.57 -15.14
CA LEU A 70 -0.21 15.37 -16.04
C LEU A 70 -0.70 16.82 -16.05
N GLN A 71 0.10 17.74 -16.59
CA GLN A 71 -0.26 19.17 -16.68
C GLN A 71 -1.53 19.43 -17.47
N ASP A 72 -1.85 18.58 -18.45
CA ASP A 72 -3.06 18.64 -19.26
C ASP A 72 -4.30 17.97 -18.61
N GLY A 73 -4.17 17.51 -17.37
CA GLY A 73 -5.23 16.85 -16.60
C GLY A 73 -5.38 15.36 -16.89
N ARG A 74 -4.68 14.79 -17.87
CA ARG A 74 -4.66 13.33 -18.10
C ARG A 74 -3.91 12.63 -16.97
N ARG A 75 -4.21 11.35 -16.78
CA ARG A 75 -3.57 10.50 -15.78
C ARG A 75 -2.62 9.50 -16.43
N GLN A 76 -1.42 9.40 -15.88
CA GLN A 76 -0.48 8.32 -16.19
C GLN A 76 -0.58 7.27 -15.08
N ILE A 77 -0.96 6.05 -15.43
CA ILE A 77 -0.94 4.92 -14.49
C ILE A 77 0.52 4.53 -14.25
N LEU A 78 0.90 4.45 -12.98
CA LEU A 78 2.25 4.07 -12.56
C LEU A 78 2.36 2.56 -12.38
N ASN A 79 1.44 1.96 -11.63
CA ASN A 79 1.32 0.52 -11.46
C ASN A 79 -0.04 0.14 -10.90
N PHE A 80 -0.36 -1.14 -10.97
CA PHE A 80 -1.51 -1.75 -10.31
C PHE A 80 -1.14 -2.22 -8.89
N LEU A 81 -2.13 -2.25 -8.03
CA LEU A 81 -2.02 -2.66 -6.64
C LEU A 81 -2.94 -3.87 -6.39
N LEU A 82 -2.36 -4.89 -5.80
CA LEU A 82 -2.99 -6.18 -5.52
C LEU A 82 -3.08 -6.44 -4.01
N PRO A 83 -3.88 -7.42 -3.56
CA PRO A 83 -3.89 -7.82 -2.16
C PRO A 83 -2.48 -8.12 -1.63
N GLY A 84 -2.13 -7.50 -0.52
CA GLY A 84 -0.79 -7.55 0.07
C GLY A 84 0.06 -6.30 -0.17
N ASP A 85 -0.25 -5.48 -1.18
CA ASP A 85 0.53 -4.28 -1.46
C ASP A 85 0.34 -3.20 -0.40
N LEU A 86 1.45 -2.53 -0.07
CA LEU A 86 1.50 -1.43 0.87
C LEU A 86 1.29 -0.10 0.13
N VAL A 87 0.46 0.76 0.69
CA VAL A 87 0.04 2.03 0.08
C VAL A 87 0.27 3.18 1.06
N GLY A 88 0.88 4.25 0.58
CA GLY A 88 1.02 5.50 1.34
C GLY A 88 2.40 5.74 1.97
N LEU A 89 3.36 4.81 1.85
CA LEU A 89 4.69 4.96 2.49
C LEU A 89 5.47 6.14 1.91
N GLN A 90 5.40 6.39 0.60
CA GLN A 90 6.16 7.42 -0.09
C GLN A 90 5.83 8.86 0.33
N GLN A 91 4.73 9.07 1.03
CA GLN A 91 4.27 10.41 1.43
C GLN A 91 5.01 11.00 2.65
N GLN A 92 5.92 10.24 3.26
CA GLN A 92 6.63 10.68 4.46
C GLN A 92 7.56 11.87 4.22
N PHE A 93 7.91 12.15 2.97
CA PHE A 93 8.94 13.12 2.59
C PHE A 93 8.41 14.36 1.86
N ALA A 94 7.08 14.52 1.76
CA ALA A 94 6.47 15.65 1.06
C ALA A 94 5.22 16.17 1.81
N ASP A 95 4.89 17.43 1.63
CA ASP A 95 3.73 18.09 2.23
C ASP A 95 2.39 17.55 1.72
N GLY A 96 2.40 16.64 0.74
CA GLY A 96 1.22 16.00 0.17
C GLY A 96 1.57 14.73 -0.61
N ALA A 97 0.56 13.99 -1.01
CA ALA A 97 0.73 12.77 -1.78
C ALA A 97 1.37 13.05 -3.15
N MET A 98 2.50 12.43 -3.44
CA MET A 98 3.19 12.58 -4.73
C MET A 98 2.43 11.94 -5.89
N HIS A 99 1.51 11.03 -5.62
CA HIS A 99 0.65 10.35 -6.59
C HIS A 99 -0.71 10.03 -5.96
N GLY A 100 -1.72 9.87 -6.80
CA GLY A 100 -3.03 9.40 -6.38
C GLY A 100 -3.11 7.87 -6.38
N VAL A 101 -4.06 7.35 -5.59
CA VAL A 101 -4.43 5.94 -5.57
C VAL A 101 -5.93 5.84 -5.67
N GLU A 102 -6.43 5.06 -6.64
CA GLU A 102 -7.86 4.88 -6.89
C GLU A 102 -8.22 3.41 -6.98
N ALA A 103 -9.39 3.07 -6.47
CA ALA A 103 -9.93 1.72 -6.49
C ALA A 103 -10.47 1.35 -7.88
N ILE A 104 -10.06 0.21 -8.44
CA ILE A 104 -10.61 -0.34 -9.69
C ILE A 104 -11.90 -1.11 -9.40
N THR A 105 -11.86 -1.92 -8.36
CA THR A 105 -13.01 -2.66 -7.83
C THR A 105 -13.35 -2.13 -6.44
N ASP A 106 -14.40 -2.61 -5.82
CA ASP A 106 -14.56 -2.41 -4.39
C ASP A 106 -13.35 -2.99 -3.65
N VAL A 107 -12.73 -2.20 -2.79
CA VAL A 107 -11.54 -2.59 -2.05
C VAL A 107 -11.76 -2.59 -0.55
N GLN A 108 -11.07 -3.51 0.13
CA GLN A 108 -10.92 -3.51 1.57
C GLN A 108 -9.46 -3.22 1.92
N LEU A 109 -9.25 -2.36 2.90
CA LEU A 109 -7.94 -1.88 3.31
C LEU A 109 -7.75 -2.08 4.82
N CYS A 110 -6.60 -2.63 5.24
CA CYS A 110 -6.12 -2.48 6.60
C CYS A 110 -5.52 -1.08 6.75
N VAL A 111 -5.83 -0.40 7.85
CA VAL A 111 -5.42 0.99 8.10
C VAL A 111 -4.42 1.01 9.26
N PHE A 112 -3.32 1.75 9.07
CA PHE A 112 -2.29 1.97 10.08
C PHE A 112 -2.01 3.47 10.24
N ALA A 113 -1.67 3.90 11.45
CA ALA A 113 -1.19 5.25 11.69
C ALA A 113 0.28 5.38 11.27
N ARG A 114 0.60 6.37 10.46
CA ARG A 114 1.97 6.57 9.96
C ARG A 114 2.96 6.92 11.07
N ASP A 115 2.55 7.70 12.04
CA ASP A 115 3.36 8.12 13.20
C ASP A 115 3.87 6.93 14.04
N GLY A 116 3.13 5.82 14.05
CA GLY A 116 3.58 4.58 14.70
C GLY A 116 4.70 3.82 13.99
N LEU A 117 5.15 4.24 12.81
CA LEU A 117 6.26 3.60 12.10
C LEU A 117 7.57 3.64 12.88
N TRP A 118 7.86 4.73 13.60
CA TRP A 118 9.07 4.83 14.41
C TRP A 118 9.10 3.81 15.55
N ASP A 119 7.96 3.52 16.14
CA ASP A 119 7.86 2.49 17.18
C ASP A 119 8.05 1.10 16.57
N LEU A 120 7.52 0.86 15.37
CA LEU A 120 7.76 -0.38 14.60
C LEU A 120 9.27 -0.57 14.35
N TYR A 121 9.96 0.42 13.81
CA TYR A 121 11.39 0.32 13.49
C TYR A 121 12.25 0.10 14.74
N ARG A 122 11.86 0.68 15.88
CA ARG A 122 12.61 0.56 17.16
C ARG A 122 12.36 -0.79 17.83
N ALA A 123 11.11 -1.22 17.89
CA ALA A 123 10.72 -2.43 18.62
C ALA A 123 10.91 -3.71 17.79
N HIS A 124 10.72 -3.63 16.48
CA HIS A 124 10.73 -4.77 15.56
C HIS A 124 11.48 -4.44 14.26
N PRO A 125 12.85 -4.39 14.30
CA PRO A 125 13.64 -4.06 13.10
C PRO A 125 13.42 -4.99 11.91
N SER A 126 13.09 -6.27 12.16
CA SER A 126 12.70 -7.26 11.15
C SER A 126 11.48 -6.82 10.34
N LEU A 127 10.44 -6.32 11.01
CA LEU A 127 9.26 -5.75 10.35
C LEU A 127 9.62 -4.48 9.56
N GLY A 128 10.56 -3.69 10.06
CA GLY A 128 11.09 -2.53 9.33
C GLY A 128 11.76 -2.93 8.03
N TYR A 129 12.54 -4.02 8.05
CA TYR A 129 13.14 -4.60 6.84
C TYR A 129 12.07 -5.08 5.85
N ASP A 130 11.04 -5.78 6.32
CA ASP A 130 9.92 -6.24 5.49
C ASP A 130 9.18 -5.08 4.82
N LEU A 131 8.95 -3.98 5.54
CA LEU A 131 8.37 -2.76 4.95
C LEU A 131 9.25 -2.17 3.85
N THR A 132 10.57 -2.15 4.05
CA THR A 132 11.53 -1.67 3.06
C THR A 132 11.50 -2.56 1.81
N TRP A 133 11.46 -3.88 2.01
CA TRP A 133 11.37 -4.84 0.91
C TRP A 133 10.05 -4.68 0.12
N LEU A 134 8.92 -4.52 0.79
CA LEU A 134 7.63 -4.27 0.14
C LEU A 134 7.63 -2.96 -0.68
N ALA A 135 8.28 -1.91 -0.16
CA ALA A 135 8.44 -0.65 -0.87
C ALA A 135 9.30 -0.82 -2.13
N ALA A 136 10.44 -1.48 -2.02
CA ALA A 136 11.36 -1.75 -3.14
C ALA A 136 10.70 -2.61 -4.23
N ARG A 137 9.92 -3.63 -3.84
CA ARG A 137 9.13 -4.43 -4.79
C ARG A 137 8.14 -3.57 -5.57
N GLY A 138 7.46 -2.65 -4.89
CA GLY A 138 6.53 -1.71 -5.54
C GLY A 138 7.22 -0.78 -6.53
N GLU A 139 8.47 -0.39 -6.28
CA GLU A 139 9.29 0.42 -7.17
C GLU A 139 9.69 -0.37 -8.43
N GLY A 140 10.14 -1.62 -8.28
CA GLY A 140 10.46 -2.49 -9.41
C GLY A 140 9.29 -2.67 -10.39
N MET A 141 8.06 -2.74 -9.90
CA MET A 141 6.87 -2.80 -10.77
C MET A 141 6.67 -1.50 -11.58
N VAL A 142 7.04 -0.35 -11.03
CA VAL A 142 6.99 0.94 -11.75
C VAL A 142 8.05 0.97 -12.83
N ASP A 143 9.25 0.47 -12.57
CA ASP A 143 10.34 0.39 -13.54
C ASP A 143 9.96 -0.48 -14.74
N ASP A 144 9.36 -1.65 -14.50
CA ASP A 144 8.85 -2.53 -15.56
C ASP A 144 7.78 -1.85 -16.42
N ASN A 145 6.87 -1.10 -15.80
CA ASN A 145 5.87 -0.33 -16.52
C ASN A 145 6.51 0.80 -17.34
N LEU A 146 7.53 1.46 -16.81
CA LEU A 146 8.26 2.51 -17.55
C LEU A 146 8.92 1.96 -18.82
N VAL A 147 9.57 0.80 -18.72
CA VAL A 147 10.16 0.08 -19.87
C VAL A 147 9.07 -0.27 -20.88
N THR A 148 7.94 -0.81 -20.40
CA THR A 148 6.81 -1.22 -21.24
C THR A 148 6.22 -0.04 -22.00
N THR A 149 6.00 1.09 -21.34
CA THR A 149 5.40 2.29 -21.98
C THR A 149 6.37 3.05 -22.87
N GLY A 150 7.67 2.96 -22.59
CA GLY A 150 8.69 3.75 -23.30
C GLY A 150 9.35 3.04 -24.48
N ARG A 151 9.45 1.71 -24.49
CA ARG A 151 10.27 0.98 -25.46
C ARG A 151 9.68 -0.30 -26.01
N ARG A 152 8.75 -0.96 -25.33
CA ARG A 152 8.14 -2.19 -25.83
C ARG A 152 7.09 -1.89 -26.91
N ASN A 153 7.08 -2.71 -27.95
CA ASN A 153 6.00 -2.72 -28.96
C ASN A 153 4.96 -3.79 -28.60
N ALA A 154 3.85 -3.85 -29.37
CA ALA A 154 2.72 -4.74 -29.08
C ALA A 154 3.05 -6.25 -29.16
N ALA A 155 4.23 -6.64 -29.67
CA ALA A 155 4.66 -8.03 -29.79
C ALA A 155 5.60 -8.47 -28.66
N GLU A 156 6.09 -7.53 -27.83
CA GLU A 156 6.94 -7.73 -26.66
C GLU A 156 6.14 -7.66 -25.37
#